data_6b22aaed23aec70512a36d1bc0a09ad8
#
_entry.id   6b22aaed23aec70512a36d1bc0a09ad8
#
_cell.length_a   1.000
_cell.length_b   1.000
_cell.length_c   1.000
_cell.angle_alpha   90.00
_cell.angle_beta   90.00
_cell.angle_gamma   90.00
#
_symmetry.space_group_name_H-M   'P 1'
#
loop_
_entity.id
_entity.type
_entity.pdbx_description
1 polymer ?
#
loop_
_entity_poly.entity_id
_entity_poly.type
_entity_poly.pdbx_seq_one_letter_code
_entity_poly.pdbx_strand_id
1 'polypeptide(L)'
;MATQPEPGWYDDGTGRQRWWDGTRWGDQYIDLREPDPQLRTDAGPVAAAAAQAGWYDDRRGRTRWWDGRRWTGNVRYSGQEQDFGGIVIDGRWVHFGELSVAVSEVAASVESGDVLLRSPAFTKAAAERRLIGHAGLITPRVLNRAIHRAALYLVVRGVQVWAVPVAAGREDDARRFASWVNTSAEHYRHR
;
A
#
# COMPACT_ATOMS: atom_id res chain seq x y z
N MET A 1 -0.01 -27.34 -29.30
CA MET A 1 -0.33 -25.92 -29.39
C MET A 1 0.70 -25.20 -28.57
N ALA A 2 1.53 -24.35 -29.15
CA ALA A 2 2.54 -23.59 -28.41
C ALA A 2 1.81 -22.47 -27.63
N THR A 3 1.94 -22.49 -26.32
CA THR A 3 1.39 -21.44 -25.44
C THR A 3 2.16 -20.15 -25.74
N GLN A 4 1.48 -19.14 -26.18
CA GLN A 4 2.05 -17.81 -26.42
C GLN A 4 2.48 -17.22 -25.08
N PRO A 5 3.69 -16.66 -24.94
CA PRO A 5 4.14 -16.11 -23.67
C PRO A 5 3.27 -14.92 -23.24
N GLU A 6 3.04 -14.81 -21.95
CA GLU A 6 2.26 -13.71 -21.37
C GLU A 6 3.03 -12.38 -21.50
N PRO A 7 2.33 -11.22 -21.51
CA PRO A 7 3.00 -9.93 -21.49
C PRO A 7 3.95 -9.79 -20.31
N GLY A 8 5.20 -9.38 -20.56
CA GLY A 8 6.21 -9.33 -19.51
C GLY A 8 7.60 -8.94 -20.02
N TRP A 9 8.54 -8.85 -19.08
CA TRP A 9 9.93 -8.62 -19.36
C TRP A 9 10.64 -9.97 -19.55
N TYR A 10 11.33 -10.14 -20.68
CA TYR A 10 12.06 -11.35 -21.03
C TYR A 10 13.52 -11.03 -21.32
N ASP A 11 14.41 -11.88 -20.83
CA ASP A 11 15.85 -11.77 -21.10
C ASP A 11 16.10 -11.95 -22.60
N ASP A 12 16.81 -11.00 -23.21
CA ASP A 12 17.19 -11.04 -24.62
C ASP A 12 18.53 -11.79 -24.87
N GLY A 13 19.13 -12.35 -23.82
CA GLY A 13 20.41 -13.06 -23.87
C GLY A 13 21.64 -12.15 -23.94
N THR A 14 21.47 -10.81 -23.90
CA THR A 14 22.59 -9.84 -23.96
C THR A 14 22.83 -9.15 -22.62
N GLY A 15 22.14 -9.57 -21.54
CA GLY A 15 22.15 -8.92 -20.23
C GLY A 15 21.16 -7.76 -20.15
N ARG A 16 20.15 -7.77 -21.01
CA ARG A 16 19.04 -6.84 -21.03
C ARG A 16 17.72 -7.60 -21.01
N GLN A 17 16.72 -7.03 -20.42
CA GLN A 17 15.33 -7.49 -20.57
C GLN A 17 14.60 -6.62 -21.57
N ARG A 18 13.85 -7.27 -22.48
CA ARG A 18 12.99 -6.61 -23.45
C ARG A 18 11.53 -6.87 -23.13
N TRP A 19 10.70 -5.83 -23.32
CA TRP A 19 9.26 -5.95 -23.08
C TRP A 19 8.54 -6.69 -24.20
N TRP A 20 7.74 -7.69 -23.83
CA TRP A 20 6.78 -8.38 -24.68
C TRP A 20 5.36 -7.97 -24.30
N ASP A 21 4.54 -7.47 -25.23
CA ASP A 21 3.17 -7.02 -24.96
C ASP A 21 2.11 -8.12 -25.11
N GLY A 22 2.52 -9.35 -25.40
CA GLY A 22 1.65 -10.49 -25.70
C GLY A 22 1.50 -10.76 -27.20
N THR A 23 1.91 -9.79 -28.07
CA THR A 23 1.80 -9.89 -29.54
C THR A 23 3.08 -9.50 -30.25
N ARG A 24 3.85 -8.57 -29.73
CA ARG A 24 5.08 -8.04 -30.30
C ARG A 24 6.07 -7.61 -29.23
N TRP A 25 7.35 -7.57 -29.60
CA TRP A 25 8.41 -7.01 -28.79
C TRP A 25 8.39 -5.49 -28.86
N GLY A 26 8.30 -4.84 -27.71
CA GLY A 26 8.47 -3.39 -27.58
C GLY A 26 9.91 -2.93 -27.80
N ASP A 27 10.12 -1.63 -27.96
CA ASP A 27 11.46 -1.01 -28.04
C ASP A 27 12.00 -0.61 -26.65
N GLN A 28 11.42 -1.17 -25.60
CA GLN A 28 11.79 -0.92 -24.21
C GLN A 28 12.73 -1.99 -23.73
N TYR A 29 13.86 -1.57 -23.10
CA TYR A 29 14.89 -2.45 -22.55
C TYR A 29 15.21 -2.05 -21.12
N ILE A 30 15.47 -3.04 -20.26
CA ILE A 30 16.07 -2.90 -18.93
C ILE A 30 17.48 -3.46 -19.03
N ASP A 31 18.51 -2.65 -18.77
CA ASP A 31 19.89 -3.11 -18.67
C ASP A 31 20.13 -3.71 -17.28
N LEU A 32 20.48 -4.98 -17.20
CA LEU A 32 20.75 -5.69 -15.96
C LEU A 32 22.23 -5.59 -15.53
N ARG A 33 23.07 -4.94 -16.32
CA ARG A 33 24.46 -4.72 -15.95
C ARG A 33 24.52 -3.64 -14.90
N GLU A 34 25.16 -3.92 -13.75
CA GLU A 34 25.47 -2.90 -12.77
C GLU A 34 26.30 -1.79 -13.45
N PRO A 35 25.94 -0.50 -13.26
CA PRO A 35 26.77 0.58 -13.77
C PRO A 35 28.13 0.52 -13.08
N ASP A 36 29.20 0.44 -13.89
CA ASP A 36 30.58 0.44 -13.44
C ASP A 36 30.82 1.64 -12.51
N PRO A 37 31.22 1.42 -11.23
CA PRO A 37 31.44 2.50 -10.28
C PRO A 37 32.56 3.49 -10.67
N GLN A 38 33.36 3.19 -11.68
CA GLN A 38 34.47 4.04 -12.12
C GLN A 38 34.09 5.11 -13.17
N LEU A 39 32.84 5.15 -13.65
CA LEU A 39 32.35 6.17 -14.59
C LEU A 39 31.72 7.40 -13.89
N ARG A 40 31.98 7.61 -12.60
CA ARG A 40 31.50 8.77 -11.84
C ARG A 40 32.54 9.89 -11.78
N THR A 41 33.10 10.28 -12.88
CA THR A 41 33.89 11.52 -12.95
C THR A 41 33.40 12.39 -14.11
N ASP A 42 32.94 13.59 -13.75
CA ASP A 42 32.77 14.76 -14.63
C ASP A 42 31.57 14.77 -15.60
N ALA A 43 30.35 14.47 -15.10
CA ALA A 43 29.16 15.00 -15.73
C ALA A 43 28.40 15.88 -14.73
N GLY A 44 28.22 17.15 -15.08
CA GLY A 44 27.33 18.09 -14.38
C GLY A 44 25.92 17.51 -14.20
N PRO A 45 24.96 18.21 -13.56
CA PRO A 45 23.70 17.61 -13.13
C PRO A 45 22.99 16.98 -14.34
N VAL A 46 23.20 15.67 -14.51
CA VAL A 46 22.45 14.87 -15.47
C VAL A 46 21.02 14.91 -14.97
N ALA A 47 20.14 15.53 -15.73
CA ALA A 47 18.71 15.46 -15.50
C ALA A 47 18.38 13.99 -15.21
N ALA A 48 17.86 13.72 -14.00
CA ALA A 48 17.54 12.37 -13.56
C ALA A 48 16.76 11.70 -14.69
N ALA A 49 17.33 10.66 -15.29
CA ALA A 49 16.68 9.95 -16.38
C ALA A 49 15.29 9.58 -15.90
N ALA A 50 14.25 10.05 -16.59
CA ALA A 50 12.88 9.81 -16.20
C ALA A 50 12.70 8.29 -16.05
N ALA A 51 12.30 7.84 -14.87
CA ALA A 51 12.12 6.42 -14.60
C ALA A 51 11.20 5.82 -15.66
N GLN A 52 11.62 4.71 -16.27
CA GLN A 52 10.83 4.05 -17.31
C GLN A 52 9.55 3.48 -16.71
N ALA A 53 8.50 3.35 -17.53
CA ALA A 53 7.29 2.67 -17.11
C ALA A 53 7.60 1.23 -16.68
N GLY A 54 7.12 0.81 -15.52
CA GLY A 54 7.46 -0.51 -14.99
C GLY A 54 6.93 -0.74 -13.57
N TRP A 55 7.14 -1.97 -13.09
CA TRP A 55 6.87 -2.35 -11.72
C TRP A 55 8.08 -2.04 -10.84
N TYR A 56 7.87 -1.31 -9.78
CA TYR A 56 8.90 -0.93 -8.82
C TYR A 56 8.52 -1.36 -7.41
N ASP A 57 9.48 -1.96 -6.71
CA ASP A 57 9.34 -2.31 -5.30
C ASP A 57 9.32 -1.04 -4.43
N ASP A 58 8.29 -0.87 -3.60
CA ASP A 58 8.19 0.24 -2.65
C ASP A 58 8.94 -0.04 -1.33
N ARG A 59 9.63 -1.20 -1.23
CA ARG A 59 10.34 -1.69 -0.05
C ARG A 59 9.44 -1.84 1.20
N ARG A 60 8.13 -1.94 0.99
CA ARG A 60 7.11 -2.09 2.02
C ARG A 60 6.14 -3.21 1.71
N GLY A 61 6.63 -4.27 1.05
CA GLY A 61 5.87 -5.49 0.77
C GLY A 61 5.00 -5.43 -0.47
N ARG A 62 5.11 -4.40 -1.30
CA ARG A 62 4.35 -4.29 -2.55
C ARG A 62 5.18 -3.73 -3.68
N THR A 63 4.84 -4.12 -4.89
CA THR A 63 5.30 -3.46 -6.11
C THR A 63 4.20 -2.59 -6.69
N ARG A 64 4.57 -1.42 -7.20
CA ARG A 64 3.67 -0.44 -7.78
C ARG A 64 4.04 -0.18 -9.23
N TRP A 65 3.03 0.09 -10.06
CA TRP A 65 3.25 0.42 -11.46
C TRP A 65 3.48 1.92 -11.65
N TRP A 66 4.62 2.26 -12.24
CA TRP A 66 4.95 3.58 -12.75
C TRP A 66 4.67 3.64 -14.26
N ASP A 67 3.88 4.60 -14.74
CA ASP A 67 3.51 4.72 -16.16
C ASP A 67 4.51 5.58 -16.98
N GLY A 68 5.64 5.99 -16.38
CA GLY A 68 6.61 6.89 -16.96
C GLY A 68 6.40 8.36 -16.57
N ARG A 69 5.25 8.69 -15.94
CA ARG A 69 4.89 10.05 -15.52
C ARG A 69 4.39 10.10 -14.08
N ARG A 70 3.66 9.08 -13.64
CA ARG A 70 3.04 9.00 -12.30
C ARG A 70 2.91 7.57 -11.85
N TRP A 71 2.81 7.39 -10.55
CA TRP A 71 2.39 6.13 -9.96
C TRP A 71 0.90 5.89 -10.28
N THR A 72 0.60 4.70 -10.75
CA THR A 72 -0.81 4.29 -10.98
C THR A 72 -1.38 3.63 -9.73
N GLY A 73 -2.69 3.33 -9.74
CA GLY A 73 -3.34 2.53 -8.71
C GLY A 73 -3.03 1.03 -8.77
N ASN A 74 -2.23 0.58 -9.76
CA ASN A 74 -1.89 -0.83 -9.89
C ASN A 74 -0.86 -1.23 -8.84
N VAL A 75 -1.20 -2.20 -8.01
CA VAL A 75 -0.38 -2.70 -6.91
C VAL A 75 -0.36 -4.22 -6.93
N ARG A 76 0.78 -4.82 -6.60
CA ARG A 76 0.94 -6.26 -6.33
C ARG A 76 1.56 -6.40 -4.95
N TYR A 77 0.99 -7.26 -4.13
CA TYR A 77 1.50 -7.56 -2.79
C TYR A 77 2.42 -8.78 -2.83
N SER A 78 3.43 -8.79 -1.96
CA SER A 78 4.44 -9.86 -1.92
C SER A 78 4.05 -11.04 -1.04
N GLY A 79 3.10 -10.86 -0.12
CA GLY A 79 2.63 -11.85 0.83
C GLY A 79 1.21 -12.34 0.54
N GLN A 80 0.73 -13.23 1.41
CA GLN A 80 -0.68 -13.63 1.41
C GLN A 80 -1.52 -12.44 1.89
N GLU A 81 -2.30 -11.88 1.00
CA GLU A 81 -3.12 -10.71 1.29
C GLU A 81 -4.46 -11.07 1.92
N GLN A 82 -4.87 -10.23 2.85
CA GLN A 82 -6.23 -10.19 3.39
C GLN A 82 -6.67 -8.73 3.33
N ASP A 83 -7.90 -8.48 2.92
CA ASP A 83 -8.40 -7.11 2.82
C ASP A 83 -9.72 -6.90 3.57
N PHE A 84 -9.91 -5.68 4.06
CA PHE A 84 -11.18 -5.19 4.55
C PHE A 84 -11.29 -3.67 4.36
N GLY A 85 -12.31 -3.25 3.59
CA GLY A 85 -12.59 -1.83 3.40
C GLY A 85 -11.47 -1.00 2.78
N GLY A 86 -10.62 -1.64 1.96
CA GLY A 86 -9.45 -1.04 1.34
C GLY A 86 -8.20 -1.03 2.23
N ILE A 87 -8.28 -1.59 3.45
CA ILE A 87 -7.10 -1.89 4.26
C ILE A 87 -6.65 -3.30 3.91
N VAL A 88 -5.38 -3.45 3.52
CA VAL A 88 -4.78 -4.73 3.13
C VAL A 88 -3.65 -5.06 4.08
N ILE A 89 -3.59 -6.32 4.55
CA ILE A 89 -2.43 -6.88 5.25
C ILE A 89 -1.78 -7.93 4.36
N ASP A 90 -0.47 -7.86 4.18
CA ASP A 90 0.32 -8.77 3.36
C ASP A 90 1.48 -9.42 4.13
N GLY A 91 1.24 -9.85 5.34
CA GLY A 91 2.24 -10.42 6.23
C GLY A 91 2.87 -9.37 7.14
N ARG A 92 3.97 -8.72 6.73
CA ARG A 92 4.69 -7.73 7.57
C ARG A 92 4.14 -6.32 7.51
N TRP A 93 3.30 -6.01 6.51
CA TRP A 93 2.84 -4.66 6.23
C TRP A 93 1.32 -4.58 6.26
N VAL A 94 0.84 -3.43 6.67
CA VAL A 94 -0.57 -3.04 6.53
C VAL A 94 -0.62 -1.81 5.65
N HIS A 95 -1.47 -1.85 4.65
CA HIS A 95 -1.60 -0.83 3.61
C HIS A 95 -2.99 -0.20 3.64
N PHE A 96 -3.07 1.09 3.39
CA PHE A 96 -4.33 1.80 3.13
C PHE A 96 -4.10 2.91 2.11
N GLY A 97 -4.60 2.71 0.90
CA GLY A 97 -4.29 3.57 -0.24
C GLY A 97 -2.78 3.62 -0.51
N GLU A 98 -2.21 4.82 -0.49
CA GLU A 98 -0.78 5.03 -0.70
C GLU A 98 0.09 4.75 0.53
N LEU A 99 -0.54 4.56 1.69
CA LEU A 99 0.16 4.42 2.96
C LEU A 99 0.51 2.96 3.24
N SER A 100 1.66 2.77 3.87
CA SER A 100 2.13 1.46 4.33
C SER A 100 2.80 1.62 5.69
N VAL A 101 2.44 0.76 6.63
CA VAL A 101 2.97 0.75 7.99
C VAL A 101 3.36 -0.68 8.35
N ALA A 102 4.43 -0.86 9.11
CA ALA A 102 4.78 -2.19 9.60
C ALA A 102 3.66 -2.72 10.51
N VAL A 103 3.26 -3.97 10.31
CA VAL A 103 2.16 -4.57 11.09
C VAL A 103 2.47 -4.59 12.59
N SER A 104 3.75 -4.72 12.98
CA SER A 104 4.19 -4.68 14.38
C SER A 104 3.91 -3.35 15.09
N GLU A 105 3.67 -2.28 14.34
CA GLU A 105 3.45 -0.93 14.88
C GLU A 105 1.97 -0.55 14.97
N VAL A 106 1.06 -1.46 14.63
CA VAL A 106 -0.36 -1.18 14.62
C VAL A 106 -1.15 -2.08 15.56
N ALA A 107 -2.36 -1.61 15.90
CA ALA A 107 -3.41 -2.39 16.54
C ALA A 107 -4.74 -2.11 15.84
N ALA A 108 -5.57 -3.13 15.69
CA ALA A 108 -6.86 -3.03 15.04
C ALA A 108 -8.02 -3.35 15.99
N SER A 109 -9.14 -2.64 15.84
CA SER A 109 -10.37 -2.86 16.60
C SER A 109 -11.59 -2.53 15.76
N VAL A 110 -12.76 -3.04 16.19
CA VAL A 110 -14.06 -2.64 15.64
C VAL A 110 -14.81 -1.88 16.71
N GLU A 111 -15.16 -0.63 16.43
CA GLU A 111 -15.76 0.28 17.39
C GLU A 111 -16.96 1.02 16.78
N SER A 112 -17.93 1.41 17.61
CA SER A 112 -19.02 2.26 17.14
C SER A 112 -18.54 3.71 16.97
N GLY A 113 -19.15 4.43 16.02
CA GLY A 113 -18.84 5.83 15.80
C GLY A 113 -19.06 6.70 17.04
N ASP A 114 -20.02 6.34 17.91
CA ASP A 114 -20.25 7.01 19.16
C ASP A 114 -19.08 6.85 20.15
N VAL A 115 -18.48 5.66 20.23
CA VAL A 115 -17.26 5.42 21.03
C VAL A 115 -16.09 6.21 20.44
N LEU A 116 -15.93 6.20 19.12
CA LEU A 116 -14.84 6.92 18.45
C LEU A 116 -14.93 8.43 18.70
N LEU A 117 -16.11 9.03 18.55
CA LEU A 117 -16.31 10.47 18.75
C LEU A 117 -16.08 10.91 20.20
N ARG A 118 -16.23 10.02 21.17
CA ARG A 118 -15.92 10.27 22.59
C ARG A 118 -14.46 9.97 22.96
N SER A 119 -13.70 9.31 22.09
CA SER A 119 -12.31 8.94 22.34
C SER A 119 -11.38 10.15 22.21
N PRO A 120 -10.67 10.57 23.30
CA PRO A 120 -9.69 11.66 23.21
C PRO A 120 -8.56 11.36 22.23
N ALA A 121 -8.11 10.11 22.16
CA ALA A 121 -7.05 9.67 21.24
C ALA A 121 -7.49 9.83 19.77
N PHE A 122 -8.75 9.53 19.46
CA PHE A 122 -9.30 9.64 18.12
C PHE A 122 -9.47 11.10 17.69
N THR A 123 -10.02 11.94 18.57
CA THR A 123 -10.16 13.40 18.32
C THR A 123 -8.81 14.11 18.23
N LYS A 124 -7.82 13.68 19.03
CA LYS A 124 -6.44 14.15 18.93
C LYS A 124 -5.82 13.78 17.58
N ALA A 125 -6.00 12.53 17.11
CA ALA A 125 -5.51 12.10 15.80
C ALA A 125 -6.11 12.95 14.66
N ALA A 126 -7.39 13.32 14.74
CA ALA A 126 -8.02 14.24 13.78
C ALA A 126 -7.38 15.64 13.83
N ALA A 127 -7.13 16.19 15.02
CA ALA A 127 -6.49 17.49 15.21
C ALA A 127 -5.06 17.53 14.67
N GLU A 128 -4.31 16.46 14.86
CA GLU A 128 -2.94 16.28 14.37
C GLU A 128 -2.87 15.85 12.90
N ARG A 129 -4.00 15.80 12.18
CA ARG A 129 -4.09 15.38 10.78
C ARG A 129 -3.54 13.97 10.51
N ARG A 130 -3.70 13.07 11.47
CA ARG A 130 -3.29 11.68 11.40
C ARG A 130 -4.46 10.70 11.21
N LEU A 131 -5.70 11.19 11.23
CA LEU A 131 -6.90 10.39 11.04
C LEU A 131 -7.29 10.37 9.56
N ILE A 132 -7.35 9.17 9.01
CA ILE A 132 -7.66 8.94 7.60
C ILE A 132 -8.85 7.98 7.51
N GLY A 133 -9.85 8.38 6.75
CA GLY A 133 -11.01 7.57 6.42
C GLY A 133 -11.00 7.14 4.96
N HIS A 134 -12.05 6.45 4.54
CA HIS A 134 -12.21 5.98 3.17
C HIS A 134 -12.15 7.12 2.12
N ALA A 135 -12.68 8.30 2.45
CA ALA A 135 -12.66 9.49 1.58
C ALA A 135 -11.41 10.38 1.78
N GLY A 136 -10.41 9.93 2.53
CA GLY A 136 -9.19 10.68 2.79
C GLY A 136 -9.10 11.25 4.21
N LEU A 137 -8.33 12.33 4.38
CA LEU A 137 -8.03 12.93 5.68
C LEU A 137 -9.27 13.45 6.40
N ILE A 138 -9.48 13.01 7.64
CA ILE A 138 -10.55 13.47 8.53
C ILE A 138 -9.97 14.48 9.51
N THR A 139 -10.37 15.74 9.35
CA THR A 139 -9.99 16.84 10.25
C THR A 139 -11.09 17.09 11.30
N PRO A 140 -10.81 17.82 12.41
CA PRO A 140 -11.83 18.16 13.42
C PRO A 140 -13.11 18.79 12.83
N ARG A 141 -12.96 19.59 11.76
CA ARG A 141 -14.09 20.28 11.10
C ARG A 141 -15.08 19.32 10.44
N VAL A 142 -14.60 18.18 9.95
CA VAL A 142 -15.44 17.20 9.24
C VAL A 142 -15.71 15.94 10.06
N LEU A 143 -15.11 15.81 11.25
CA LEU A 143 -15.15 14.61 12.07
C LEU A 143 -16.58 14.11 12.33
N ASN A 144 -17.47 14.99 12.85
CA ASN A 144 -18.85 14.64 13.14
C ASN A 144 -19.68 14.30 11.90
N ARG A 145 -19.27 14.76 10.72
CA ARG A 145 -19.92 14.45 9.44
C ARG A 145 -19.37 13.15 8.85
N ALA A 146 -18.09 12.89 9.04
CA ALA A 146 -17.40 11.71 8.50
C ALA A 146 -17.66 10.46 9.34
N ILE A 147 -17.93 10.61 10.65
CA ILE A 147 -18.16 9.50 11.58
C ILE A 147 -19.61 9.51 12.05
N HIS A 148 -20.37 8.53 11.60
CA HIS A 148 -21.76 8.32 12.02
C HIS A 148 -21.82 7.55 13.33
N ARG A 149 -22.51 8.10 14.36
CA ARG A 149 -22.57 7.53 15.72
C ARG A 149 -23.04 6.08 15.77
N ALA A 150 -24.06 5.73 14.99
CA ALA A 150 -24.67 4.40 14.99
C ALA A 150 -23.91 3.39 14.11
N ALA A 151 -22.97 3.82 13.29
CA ALA A 151 -22.20 2.92 12.41
C ALA A 151 -21.04 2.29 13.17
N LEU A 152 -20.63 1.08 12.75
CA LEU A 152 -19.39 0.45 13.16
C LEU A 152 -18.25 0.83 12.21
N TYR A 153 -17.06 0.87 12.76
CA TYR A 153 -15.82 1.16 12.04
C TYR A 153 -14.75 0.15 12.39
N LEU A 154 -14.07 -0.36 11.38
CA LEU A 154 -12.76 -0.96 11.57
C LEU A 154 -11.75 0.18 11.73
N VAL A 155 -11.02 0.16 12.83
CA VAL A 155 -10.02 1.17 13.17
C VAL A 155 -8.67 0.51 13.31
N VAL A 156 -7.69 0.99 12.54
CA VAL A 156 -6.28 0.59 12.67
C VAL A 156 -5.51 1.77 13.24
N ARG A 157 -4.87 1.57 14.38
CA ARG A 157 -4.11 2.58 15.12
C ARG A 157 -2.63 2.30 15.06
N GLY A 158 -1.86 3.30 14.68
CA GLY A 158 -0.41 3.37 14.66
C GLY A 158 0.03 4.82 14.67
N VAL A 159 1.11 5.14 13.98
CA VAL A 159 1.51 6.54 13.72
C VAL A 159 0.37 7.33 13.10
N GLN A 160 -0.35 6.70 12.18
CA GLN A 160 -1.63 7.20 11.67
C GLN A 160 -2.79 6.37 12.24
N VAL A 161 -3.99 6.91 12.19
CA VAL A 161 -5.23 6.22 12.56
C VAL A 161 -6.09 6.11 11.31
N TRP A 162 -6.44 4.89 10.94
CA TRP A 162 -7.32 4.63 9.80
C TRP A 162 -8.68 4.17 10.31
N ALA A 163 -9.75 4.75 9.77
CA ALA A 163 -11.11 4.42 10.15
C ALA A 163 -11.95 4.18 8.90
N VAL A 164 -12.40 2.95 8.69
CA VAL A 164 -13.24 2.58 7.57
C VAL A 164 -14.59 2.06 8.07
N PRO A 165 -15.71 2.48 7.45
CA PRO A 165 -17.03 2.04 7.87
C PRO A 165 -17.21 0.55 7.59
N VAL A 166 -17.87 -0.14 8.52
CA VAL A 166 -18.26 -1.55 8.37
C VAL A 166 -19.69 -1.57 7.84
N ALA A 167 -19.86 -2.16 6.65
CA ALA A 167 -21.20 -2.34 6.09
C ALA A 167 -22.03 -3.30 6.94
N ALA A 168 -23.34 -3.12 6.95
CA ALA A 168 -24.26 -4.00 7.66
C ALA A 168 -24.07 -5.46 7.21
N GLY A 169 -24.03 -6.36 8.19
CA GLY A 169 -23.79 -7.80 7.96
C GLY A 169 -22.32 -8.18 7.74
N ARG A 170 -21.38 -7.21 7.80
CA ARG A 170 -19.94 -7.47 7.67
C ARG A 170 -19.17 -7.34 9.00
N GLU A 171 -19.89 -7.31 10.13
CA GLU A 171 -19.30 -7.08 11.47
C GLU A 171 -18.33 -8.20 11.85
N ASP A 172 -18.70 -9.46 11.57
CA ASP A 172 -17.85 -10.63 11.88
C ASP A 172 -16.60 -10.66 10.99
N ASP A 173 -16.72 -10.27 9.72
CA ASP A 173 -15.57 -10.13 8.83
C ASP A 173 -14.60 -9.06 9.33
N ALA A 174 -15.13 -7.91 9.75
CA ALA A 174 -14.33 -6.84 10.32
C ALA A 174 -13.60 -7.28 11.60
N ARG A 175 -14.27 -8.02 12.49
CA ARG A 175 -13.67 -8.54 13.72
C ARG A 175 -12.60 -9.59 13.43
N ARG A 176 -12.85 -10.50 12.47
CA ARG A 176 -11.82 -11.47 12.03
C ARG A 176 -10.61 -10.78 11.44
N PHE A 177 -10.81 -9.76 10.60
CA PHE A 177 -9.72 -8.99 10.04
C PHE A 177 -8.94 -8.26 11.14
N ALA A 178 -9.60 -7.60 12.10
CA ALA A 178 -8.95 -6.95 13.23
C ALA A 178 -8.14 -7.94 14.08
N SER A 179 -8.68 -9.12 14.35
CA SER A 179 -7.97 -10.20 15.05
C SER A 179 -6.74 -10.66 14.26
N TRP A 180 -6.86 -10.81 12.95
CA TRP A 180 -5.73 -11.18 12.08
C TRP A 180 -4.60 -10.14 12.13
N VAL A 181 -4.93 -8.85 12.01
CA VAL A 181 -3.96 -7.76 12.13
C VAL A 181 -3.24 -7.83 13.48
N ASN A 182 -3.97 -8.00 14.58
CA ASN A 182 -3.39 -8.03 15.92
C ASN A 182 -2.50 -9.26 16.15
N THR A 183 -2.91 -10.44 15.68
CA THR A 183 -2.11 -11.67 15.77
C THR A 183 -0.81 -11.53 14.95
N SER A 184 -0.92 -10.97 13.77
CA SER A 184 0.26 -10.68 12.92
C SER A 184 1.17 -9.64 13.58
N ALA A 185 0.60 -8.59 14.18
CA ALA A 185 1.35 -7.57 14.89
C ALA A 185 2.15 -8.15 16.06
N GLU A 186 1.54 -9.02 16.84
CA GLU A 186 2.20 -9.70 17.95
C GLU A 186 3.33 -10.62 17.45
N HIS A 187 3.07 -11.43 16.43
CA HIS A 187 4.07 -12.30 15.83
C HIS A 187 5.31 -11.54 15.36
N TYR A 188 5.15 -10.36 14.74
CA TYR A 188 6.27 -9.59 14.21
C TYR A 188 6.92 -8.62 15.21
N ARG A 189 6.34 -8.40 16.41
CA ARG A 189 7.02 -7.64 17.49
C ARG A 189 8.12 -8.44 18.17
N HIS A 190 8.03 -9.75 18.14
CA HIS A 190 8.93 -10.65 18.86
C HIS A 190 9.98 -11.32 17.96
N ARG A 191 10.12 -10.85 16.72
CA ARG A 191 11.13 -11.30 15.74
C ARG A 191 12.05 -10.17 15.33
#